data_c24a91c18b0ca3ac30e051fd2175929d
#
_entry.id   c24a91c18b0ca3ac30e051fd2175929d
#
_cell.length_a   1.000
_cell.length_b   1.000
_cell.length_c   1.000
_cell.angle_alpha   90.00
_cell.angle_beta   90.00
_cell.angle_gamma   90.00
#
_symmetry.space_group_name_H-M   'P 1'
#
loop_
_entity.id
_entity.type
_entity.pdbx_description
1 polymer ?
#
loop_
_entity_poly.entity_id
_entity_poly.type
_entity_poly.pdbx_seq_one_letter_code
_entity_poly.pdbx_strand_id
1 'polypeptide(L)'
;MIKVFIVDDHEIILEGLKKILKEESDFVVVAEAQDGIEALEKIQHTDCDIMLLDMNMPGRSGIDLLSDLKIVKPQLHILVLSIHPEDKFALRTLKAGASGYLCKDTALDELVIAIRKIHSKGRYLSTTLAEQLAFDVVPDKDQLPHESLSNRELEIMFLLAEGKKVKAIAKELTLSVSTVFTYRVRIFEKLKLKNDVELTHYTINNKLIE
;
A
#
# COMPACT_ATOMS: atom_id res chain seq x y z
N MET A 1 14.77 -11.88 -19.16
CA MET A 1 13.95 -12.38 -18.02
C MET A 1 13.84 -11.27 -17.00
N ILE A 2 12.63 -10.96 -16.58
CA ILE A 2 12.35 -9.92 -15.58
C ILE A 2 12.54 -10.55 -14.19
N LYS A 3 13.46 -9.99 -13.42
CA LYS A 3 13.80 -10.46 -12.07
C LYS A 3 12.86 -9.85 -11.06
N VAL A 4 12.07 -10.66 -10.38
CA VAL A 4 11.04 -10.24 -9.43
C VAL A 4 11.45 -10.59 -8.00
N PHE A 5 11.34 -9.64 -7.08
CA PHE A 5 11.45 -9.84 -5.65
C PHE A 5 10.06 -9.69 -5.02
N ILE A 6 9.60 -10.66 -4.23
CA ILE A 6 8.27 -10.65 -3.63
C ILE A 6 8.39 -10.42 -2.12
N VAL A 7 7.57 -9.51 -1.59
CA VAL A 7 7.53 -9.17 -0.16
C VAL A 7 6.08 -9.22 0.32
N ASP A 8 5.73 -10.23 1.11
CA ASP A 8 4.39 -10.43 1.69
C ASP A 8 4.52 -11.31 2.94
N ASP A 9 3.83 -11.00 4.04
CA ASP A 9 3.89 -11.78 5.28
C ASP A 9 3.00 -13.04 5.27
N HIS A 10 2.21 -13.22 4.21
CA HIS A 10 1.34 -14.37 4.02
C HIS A 10 1.99 -15.41 3.08
N GLU A 11 2.44 -16.52 3.62
CA GLU A 11 3.08 -17.60 2.86
C GLU A 11 2.22 -18.10 1.68
N ILE A 12 0.91 -18.18 1.87
CA ILE A 12 -0.04 -18.59 0.82
C ILE A 12 -0.02 -17.61 -0.37
N ILE A 13 0.09 -16.31 -0.09
CA ILE A 13 0.17 -15.28 -1.14
C ILE A 13 1.52 -15.37 -1.86
N LEU A 14 2.62 -15.53 -1.12
CA LEU A 14 3.96 -15.74 -1.71
C LEU A 14 3.96 -16.93 -2.69
N GLU A 15 3.43 -18.08 -2.26
CA GLU A 15 3.34 -19.28 -3.11
C GLU A 15 2.42 -19.06 -4.34
N GLY A 16 1.29 -18.36 -4.14
CA GLY A 16 0.38 -18.00 -5.23
C GLY A 16 1.06 -17.12 -6.28
N LEU A 17 1.72 -16.05 -5.84
CA LEU A 17 2.46 -15.14 -6.73
C LEU A 17 3.60 -15.84 -7.47
N LYS A 18 4.37 -16.68 -6.76
CA LYS A 18 5.43 -17.50 -7.39
C LYS A 18 4.88 -18.42 -8.46
N LYS A 19 3.73 -19.06 -8.22
CA LYS A 19 3.10 -19.95 -9.19
C LYS A 19 2.67 -19.18 -10.44
N ILE A 20 2.00 -18.03 -10.29
CA ILE A 20 1.58 -17.18 -11.41
C ILE A 20 2.80 -16.77 -12.27
N LEU A 21 3.85 -16.26 -11.61
CA LEU A 21 5.05 -15.81 -12.33
C LEU A 21 5.81 -16.95 -13.00
N LYS A 22 5.76 -18.16 -12.44
CA LYS A 22 6.41 -19.35 -13.03
C LYS A 22 5.72 -19.85 -14.31
N GLU A 23 4.42 -19.56 -14.47
CA GLU A 23 3.69 -19.92 -15.70
C GLU A 23 4.13 -19.08 -16.90
N GLU A 24 4.81 -17.96 -16.67
CA GLU A 24 5.30 -17.04 -17.69
C GLU A 24 6.81 -17.23 -17.91
N SER A 25 7.23 -17.43 -19.16
CA SER A 25 8.63 -17.76 -19.50
C SER A 25 9.61 -16.59 -19.37
N ASP A 26 9.11 -15.36 -19.25
CA ASP A 26 9.89 -14.13 -19.19
C ASP A 26 10.14 -13.61 -17.76
N PHE A 27 9.63 -14.32 -16.73
CA PHE A 27 9.85 -13.96 -15.33
C PHE A 27 10.76 -14.95 -14.58
N VAL A 28 11.42 -14.43 -13.54
CA VAL A 28 12.12 -15.22 -12.54
C VAL A 28 12.00 -14.55 -11.17
N VAL A 29 11.54 -15.31 -10.17
CA VAL A 29 11.57 -14.85 -8.77
C VAL A 29 12.97 -15.06 -8.23
N VAL A 30 13.65 -13.98 -7.87
CA VAL A 30 15.06 -13.98 -7.43
C VAL A 30 15.22 -13.92 -5.92
N ALA A 31 14.20 -13.41 -5.21
CA ALA A 31 14.16 -13.36 -3.76
C ALA A 31 12.72 -13.23 -3.26
N GLU A 32 12.54 -13.59 -1.98
CA GLU A 32 11.30 -13.37 -1.22
C GLU A 32 11.64 -12.88 0.19
N ALA A 33 10.73 -12.12 0.82
CA ALA A 33 10.80 -11.69 2.20
C ALA A 33 9.41 -11.68 2.82
N GLN A 34 9.34 -11.93 4.12
CA GLN A 34 8.08 -11.99 4.87
C GLN A 34 7.85 -10.76 5.76
N ASP A 35 8.83 -9.87 5.84
CA ASP A 35 8.68 -8.60 6.54
C ASP A 35 9.57 -7.50 5.94
N GLY A 36 9.35 -6.26 6.40
CA GLY A 36 10.06 -5.10 5.89
C GLY A 36 11.54 -5.04 6.26
N ILE A 37 11.97 -5.65 7.35
CA ILE A 37 13.36 -5.69 7.79
C ILE A 37 14.13 -6.63 6.86
N GLU A 38 13.61 -7.84 6.69
CA GLU A 38 14.15 -8.83 5.78
C GLU A 38 14.23 -8.29 4.33
N ALA A 39 13.18 -7.57 3.88
CA ALA A 39 13.15 -6.95 2.57
C ALA A 39 14.28 -5.94 2.40
N LEU A 40 14.50 -5.05 3.39
CA LEU A 40 15.58 -4.04 3.36
C LEU A 40 16.98 -4.65 3.40
N GLU A 41 17.18 -5.74 4.13
CA GLU A 41 18.45 -6.46 4.18
C GLU A 41 18.74 -7.15 2.84
N LYS A 42 17.78 -7.93 2.33
CA LYS A 42 17.95 -8.70 1.10
C LYS A 42 18.12 -7.84 -0.14
N ILE A 43 17.40 -6.71 -0.24
CA ILE A 43 17.44 -5.86 -1.44
C ILE A 43 18.83 -5.28 -1.72
N GLN A 44 19.66 -5.08 -0.70
CA GLN A 44 21.03 -4.55 -0.85
C GLN A 44 21.92 -5.48 -1.69
N HIS A 45 21.64 -6.78 -1.62
CA HIS A 45 22.45 -7.82 -2.26
C HIS A 45 21.71 -8.55 -3.39
N THR A 46 20.44 -8.19 -3.65
CA THR A 46 19.62 -8.82 -4.67
C THR A 46 19.58 -7.95 -5.92
N ASP A 47 19.95 -8.53 -7.06
CA ASP A 47 19.75 -7.91 -8.36
C ASP A 47 18.34 -8.25 -8.85
N CYS A 48 17.42 -7.29 -8.74
CA CYS A 48 16.03 -7.41 -9.20
C CYS A 48 15.60 -6.18 -9.98
N ASP A 49 14.72 -6.39 -10.95
CA ASP A 49 14.16 -5.35 -11.82
C ASP A 49 12.93 -4.71 -11.16
N ILE A 50 12.13 -5.52 -10.49
CA ILE A 50 10.88 -5.11 -9.88
C ILE A 50 10.66 -5.81 -8.54
N MET A 51 10.13 -5.08 -7.56
CA MET A 51 9.66 -5.61 -6.29
C MET A 51 8.14 -5.56 -6.22
N LEU A 52 7.52 -6.68 -5.85
CA LEU A 52 6.12 -6.76 -5.43
C LEU A 52 6.09 -6.54 -3.92
N LEU A 53 5.39 -5.51 -3.46
CA LEU A 53 5.40 -5.12 -2.05
C LEU A 53 3.98 -5.13 -1.50
N ASP A 54 3.71 -6.00 -0.53
CA ASP A 54 2.50 -5.90 0.27
C ASP A 54 2.56 -4.69 1.20
N MET A 55 1.46 -3.94 1.24
CA MET A 55 1.31 -2.78 2.11
C MET A 55 0.83 -3.13 3.52
N ASN A 56 0.24 -4.32 3.70
CA ASN A 56 -0.49 -4.68 4.91
C ASN A 56 0.32 -5.55 5.89
N MET A 57 1.63 -5.56 5.77
CA MET A 57 2.50 -6.33 6.65
C MET A 57 2.53 -5.79 8.09
N PRO A 58 2.67 -6.66 9.10
CA PRO A 58 2.77 -6.25 10.49
C PRO A 58 4.02 -5.41 10.78
N GLY A 59 3.91 -4.52 11.77
CA GLY A 59 5.01 -3.70 12.25
C GLY A 59 5.10 -2.35 11.56
N ARG A 60 5.96 -2.20 10.57
CA ARG A 60 6.20 -0.92 9.89
C ARG A 60 5.13 -0.63 8.84
N SER A 61 4.75 0.65 8.68
CA SER A 61 3.85 1.05 7.60
C SER A 61 4.46 0.74 6.23
N GLY A 62 3.69 0.14 5.32
CA GLY A 62 4.15 -0.20 3.98
C GLY A 62 4.66 1.01 3.18
N ILE A 63 4.08 2.21 3.38
CA ILE A 63 4.56 3.42 2.70
C ILE A 63 5.89 3.92 3.30
N ASP A 64 6.12 3.75 4.60
CA ASP A 64 7.40 4.08 5.21
C ASP A 64 8.49 3.12 4.69
N LEU A 65 8.17 1.83 4.59
CA LEU A 65 9.05 0.83 3.97
C LEU A 65 9.34 1.16 2.50
N LEU A 66 8.32 1.52 1.73
CA LEU A 66 8.48 1.95 0.34
C LEU A 66 9.45 3.12 0.21
N SER A 67 9.32 4.12 1.09
CA SER A 67 10.21 5.29 1.12
C SER A 67 11.67 4.89 1.41
N ASP A 68 11.90 4.00 2.38
CA ASP A 68 13.24 3.51 2.70
C ASP A 68 13.84 2.68 1.56
N LEU A 69 13.05 1.80 0.94
CA LEU A 69 13.48 1.02 -0.23
C LEU A 69 13.94 1.94 -1.36
N LYS A 70 13.23 3.06 -1.57
CA LYS A 70 13.61 4.07 -2.56
C LYS A 70 14.85 4.86 -2.19
N ILE A 71 15.17 5.02 -0.90
CA ILE A 71 16.43 5.59 -0.43
C ILE A 71 17.59 4.62 -0.70
N VAL A 72 17.41 3.33 -0.36
CA VAL A 72 18.43 2.28 -0.52
C VAL A 72 18.68 1.99 -2.00
N LYS A 73 17.62 1.92 -2.81
CA LYS A 73 17.71 1.57 -4.24
C LYS A 73 16.79 2.48 -5.08
N PRO A 74 17.20 3.72 -5.40
CA PRO A 74 16.34 4.73 -6.06
C PRO A 74 15.75 4.27 -7.40
N GLN A 75 16.47 3.44 -8.14
CA GLN A 75 16.03 2.95 -9.46
C GLN A 75 15.12 1.71 -9.40
N LEU A 76 14.95 1.11 -8.21
CA LEU A 76 14.10 -0.07 -8.05
C LEU A 76 12.66 0.27 -8.42
N HIS A 77 12.08 -0.50 -9.33
CA HIS A 77 10.65 -0.44 -9.57
C HIS A 77 9.90 -1.20 -8.49
N ILE A 78 8.89 -0.56 -7.90
CA ILE A 78 8.08 -1.17 -6.84
C ILE A 78 6.63 -1.14 -7.25
N LEU A 79 6.04 -2.32 -7.41
CA LEU A 79 4.60 -2.52 -7.59
C LEU A 79 3.99 -2.87 -6.24
N VAL A 80 3.14 -1.98 -5.78
CA VAL A 80 2.42 -2.15 -4.51
C VAL A 80 1.23 -3.08 -4.70
N LEU A 81 1.08 -4.05 -3.81
CA LEU A 81 -0.10 -4.90 -3.65
C LEU A 81 -0.81 -4.54 -2.34
N SER A 82 -2.13 -4.38 -2.36
CA SER A 82 -2.88 -4.02 -1.16
C SER A 82 -4.32 -4.53 -1.21
N ILE A 83 -4.90 -4.81 -0.06
CA ILE A 83 -6.33 -5.09 0.08
C ILE A 83 -7.19 -3.82 0.00
N HIS A 84 -6.56 -2.64 0.11
CA HIS A 84 -7.29 -1.38 0.08
C HIS A 84 -7.60 -0.95 -1.36
N PRO A 85 -8.75 -0.29 -1.59
CA PRO A 85 -9.11 0.22 -2.90
C PRO A 85 -8.08 1.23 -3.45
N GLU A 86 -7.87 1.18 -4.76
CA GLU A 86 -6.88 1.99 -5.48
C GLU A 86 -7.12 3.49 -5.31
N ASP A 87 -8.38 3.94 -5.39
CA ASP A 87 -8.80 5.34 -5.32
C ASP A 87 -8.36 6.05 -4.03
N LYS A 88 -8.09 5.30 -2.96
CA LYS A 88 -7.77 5.85 -1.63
C LYS A 88 -6.29 5.86 -1.30
N PHE A 89 -5.55 4.85 -1.77
CA PHE A 89 -4.17 4.64 -1.36
C PHE A 89 -3.15 4.81 -2.49
N ALA A 90 -3.54 4.60 -3.75
CA ALA A 90 -2.61 4.57 -4.86
C ALA A 90 -1.87 5.90 -5.03
N LEU A 91 -2.56 7.04 -4.95
CA LEU A 91 -1.93 8.36 -5.09
C LEU A 91 -0.82 8.59 -4.06
N ARG A 92 -1.03 8.17 -2.80
CA ARG A 92 -0.03 8.31 -1.74
C ARG A 92 1.17 7.40 -1.98
N THR A 93 0.94 6.15 -2.42
CA THR A 93 2.03 5.21 -2.73
C THR A 93 2.84 5.67 -3.93
N LEU A 94 2.19 6.23 -4.96
CA LEU A 94 2.87 6.81 -6.11
C LEU A 94 3.70 8.05 -5.72
N LYS A 95 3.19 8.92 -4.87
CA LYS A 95 3.94 10.07 -4.32
C LYS A 95 5.14 9.62 -3.48
N ALA A 96 5.03 8.48 -2.77
CA ALA A 96 6.13 7.87 -2.03
C ALA A 96 7.15 7.13 -2.92
N GLY A 97 6.91 7.04 -4.23
CA GLY A 97 7.85 6.49 -5.21
C GLY A 97 7.49 5.12 -5.77
N ALA A 98 6.28 4.61 -5.53
CA ALA A 98 5.81 3.39 -6.20
C ALA A 98 5.76 3.57 -7.72
N SER A 99 6.05 2.49 -8.44
CA SER A 99 5.92 2.43 -9.90
C SER A 99 4.52 2.01 -10.35
N GLY A 100 3.71 1.47 -9.43
CA GLY A 100 2.32 1.10 -9.67
C GLY A 100 1.66 0.60 -8.40
N TYR A 101 0.35 0.43 -8.49
CA TYR A 101 -0.51 -0.07 -7.42
C TYR A 101 -1.50 -1.07 -8.00
N LEU A 102 -1.75 -2.16 -7.29
CA LEU A 102 -2.79 -3.14 -7.59
C LEU A 102 -3.55 -3.49 -6.31
N CYS A 103 -4.88 -3.53 -6.42
CA CYS A 103 -5.71 -4.14 -5.38
C CYS A 103 -5.55 -5.66 -5.44
N LYS A 104 -5.37 -6.33 -4.29
CA LYS A 104 -5.20 -7.79 -4.23
C LYS A 104 -6.41 -8.55 -4.79
N ASP A 105 -7.60 -7.96 -4.78
CA ASP A 105 -8.82 -8.55 -5.32
C ASP A 105 -8.80 -8.69 -6.85
N THR A 106 -8.08 -7.81 -7.54
CA THR A 106 -7.93 -7.81 -9.02
C THR A 106 -6.52 -8.18 -9.47
N ALA A 107 -5.60 -8.38 -8.54
CA ALA A 107 -4.18 -8.54 -8.84
C ALA A 107 -3.86 -9.76 -9.72
N LEU A 108 -4.61 -10.86 -9.58
CA LEU A 108 -4.31 -12.10 -10.31
C LEU A 108 -4.39 -11.91 -11.84
N ASP A 109 -5.37 -11.17 -12.32
CA ASP A 109 -5.60 -10.96 -13.76
C ASP A 109 -4.67 -9.87 -14.34
N GLU A 110 -4.27 -8.89 -13.51
CA GLU A 110 -3.54 -7.70 -13.97
C GLU A 110 -2.04 -7.74 -13.64
N LEU A 111 -1.59 -8.62 -12.73
CA LEU A 111 -0.22 -8.66 -12.22
C LEU A 111 0.84 -8.72 -13.33
N VAL A 112 0.68 -9.69 -14.22
CA VAL A 112 1.62 -9.94 -15.32
C VAL A 112 1.69 -8.73 -16.26
N ILE A 113 0.53 -8.13 -16.56
CA ILE A 113 0.44 -6.92 -17.40
C ILE A 113 1.12 -5.74 -16.71
N ALA A 114 0.87 -5.55 -15.42
CA ALA A 114 1.45 -4.47 -14.64
C ALA A 114 2.97 -4.57 -14.57
N ILE A 115 3.51 -5.76 -14.27
CA ILE A 115 4.96 -5.99 -14.22
C ILE A 115 5.61 -5.68 -15.58
N ARG A 116 5.06 -6.20 -16.69
CA ARG A 116 5.59 -5.93 -18.03
C ARG A 116 5.53 -4.44 -18.39
N LYS A 117 4.44 -3.76 -18.05
CA LYS A 117 4.33 -2.30 -18.25
C LYS A 117 5.36 -1.53 -17.44
N ILE A 118 5.54 -1.88 -16.16
CA ILE A 118 6.53 -1.22 -15.30
C ILE A 118 7.93 -1.44 -15.84
N HIS A 119 8.28 -2.68 -16.18
CA HIS A 119 9.60 -3.00 -16.72
C HIS A 119 9.90 -2.25 -18.02
N SER A 120 8.91 -2.09 -18.91
CA SER A 120 9.10 -1.45 -20.23
C SER A 120 8.93 0.06 -20.22
N LYS A 121 8.05 0.61 -19.37
CA LYS A 121 7.63 2.02 -19.35
C LYS A 121 7.88 2.72 -18.02
N GLY A 122 8.39 2.02 -17.02
CA GLY A 122 8.69 2.54 -15.69
C GLY A 122 7.49 2.70 -14.77
N ARG A 123 6.25 2.69 -15.27
CA ARG A 123 5.03 2.90 -14.46
C ARG A 123 3.85 2.08 -14.96
N TYR A 124 3.00 1.71 -14.02
CA TYR A 124 1.67 1.15 -14.26
C TYR A 124 0.63 1.98 -13.52
N LEU A 125 -0.38 2.44 -14.26
CA LEU A 125 -1.57 3.09 -13.73
C LEU A 125 -2.78 2.40 -14.35
N SER A 126 -3.78 2.08 -13.53
CA SER A 126 -5.09 1.69 -14.04
C SER A 126 -5.74 2.86 -14.78
N THR A 127 -6.73 2.59 -15.59
CA THR A 127 -7.47 3.65 -16.30
C THR A 127 -8.14 4.60 -15.30
N THR A 128 -8.76 4.05 -14.25
CA THR A 128 -9.42 4.81 -13.19
C THR A 128 -8.46 5.76 -12.47
N LEU A 129 -7.28 5.26 -12.09
CA LEU A 129 -6.28 6.09 -11.42
C LEU A 129 -5.69 7.16 -12.35
N ALA A 130 -5.51 6.85 -13.63
CA ALA A 130 -5.03 7.81 -14.61
C ALA A 130 -6.04 8.96 -14.82
N GLU A 131 -7.34 8.65 -14.83
CA GLU A 131 -8.41 9.64 -14.88
C GLU A 131 -8.43 10.51 -13.61
N GLN A 132 -8.34 9.92 -12.43
CA GLN A 132 -8.27 10.67 -11.17
C GLN A 132 -7.08 11.63 -11.15
N LEU A 133 -5.89 11.15 -11.52
CA LEU A 133 -4.69 11.98 -11.60
C LEU A 133 -4.84 13.14 -12.60
N ALA A 134 -5.53 12.93 -13.71
CA ALA A 134 -5.81 13.98 -14.69
C ALA A 134 -6.75 15.08 -14.13
N PHE A 135 -7.69 14.72 -13.27
CA PHE A 135 -8.57 15.66 -12.56
C PHE A 135 -7.90 16.35 -11.38
N ASP A 136 -6.97 15.70 -10.69
CA ASP A 136 -6.23 16.26 -9.54
C ASP A 136 -5.12 17.26 -9.96
N VAL A 137 -4.87 17.42 -11.24
CA VAL A 137 -3.94 18.44 -11.79
C VAL A 137 -4.52 19.87 -11.70
N VAL A 138 -5.77 20.07 -11.26
CA VAL A 138 -6.33 21.39 -10.98
C VAL A 138 -5.78 21.89 -9.63
N PRO A 139 -4.89 22.91 -9.59
CA PRO A 139 -4.44 23.50 -8.36
C PRO A 139 -5.60 24.28 -7.74
N ASP A 140 -5.86 24.09 -6.48
CA ASP A 140 -6.86 24.72 -5.64
C ASP A 140 -8.01 23.78 -5.18
N LYS A 141 -7.64 22.76 -4.41
CA LYS A 141 -8.56 22.28 -3.38
C LYS A 141 -7.87 22.47 -2.05
N ASP A 142 -8.52 23.19 -1.15
CA ASP A 142 -8.16 23.19 0.27
C ASP A 142 -7.87 21.74 0.67
N GLN A 143 -6.66 21.48 1.16
CA GLN A 143 -6.26 20.13 1.57
C GLN A 143 -7.29 19.58 2.56
N LEU A 144 -7.94 18.49 2.21
CA LEU A 144 -8.93 17.89 3.08
C LEU A 144 -8.24 17.41 4.38
N PRO A 145 -8.88 17.59 5.55
CA PRO A 145 -8.24 17.26 6.83
C PRO A 145 -7.62 15.87 6.90
N HIS A 146 -8.23 14.86 6.25
CA HIS A 146 -7.71 13.49 6.22
C HIS A 146 -6.43 13.34 5.38
N GLU A 147 -6.10 14.28 4.51
CA GLU A 147 -4.84 14.27 3.76
C GLU A 147 -3.64 14.54 4.69
N SER A 148 -3.87 15.19 5.83
CA SER A 148 -2.86 15.43 6.86
C SER A 148 -2.54 14.22 7.74
N LEU A 149 -3.35 13.15 7.63
CA LEU A 149 -3.12 11.93 8.39
C LEU A 149 -1.88 11.20 7.84
N SER A 150 -1.05 10.66 8.73
CA SER A 150 -0.03 9.70 8.34
C SER A 150 -0.68 8.43 7.77
N ASN A 151 0.08 7.62 7.05
CA ASN A 151 -0.43 6.41 6.43
C ASN A 151 -1.03 5.44 7.46
N ARG A 152 -0.37 5.31 8.62
CA ARG A 152 -0.86 4.47 9.71
C ARG A 152 -2.11 5.04 10.38
N GLU A 153 -2.20 6.36 10.50
CA GLU A 153 -3.42 7.02 10.97
C GLU A 153 -4.57 6.82 9.98
N LEU A 154 -4.31 6.92 8.70
CA LEU A 154 -5.32 6.71 7.66
C LEU A 154 -5.85 5.26 7.68
N GLU A 155 -4.96 4.29 7.74
CA GLU A 155 -5.30 2.86 7.84
C GLU A 155 -6.17 2.58 9.07
N ILE A 156 -5.76 3.06 10.23
CA ILE A 156 -6.54 2.92 11.47
C ILE A 156 -7.86 3.67 11.39
N MET A 157 -7.90 4.83 10.74
CA MET A 157 -9.13 5.59 10.50
C MET A 157 -10.17 4.77 9.73
N PHE A 158 -9.77 4.07 8.66
CA PHE A 158 -10.67 3.22 7.90
C PHE A 158 -11.22 2.07 8.75
N LEU A 159 -10.35 1.36 9.47
CA LEU A 159 -10.76 0.25 10.33
C LEU A 159 -11.71 0.69 11.46
N LEU A 160 -11.51 1.88 12.02
CA LEU A 160 -12.43 2.48 12.99
C LEU A 160 -13.76 2.85 12.35
N ALA A 161 -13.74 3.44 11.15
CA ALA A 161 -14.95 3.82 10.41
C ALA A 161 -15.79 2.62 9.97
N GLU A 162 -15.16 1.47 9.72
CA GLU A 162 -15.81 0.17 9.52
C GLU A 162 -16.42 -0.43 10.81
N GLY A 163 -16.28 0.25 11.94
CA GLY A 163 -16.82 -0.19 13.23
C GLY A 163 -15.94 -1.22 13.97
N LYS A 164 -14.70 -1.47 13.53
CA LYS A 164 -13.79 -2.38 14.24
C LYS A 164 -13.38 -1.80 15.59
N LYS A 165 -13.40 -2.64 16.61
CA LYS A 165 -12.97 -2.27 17.96
C LYS A 165 -11.44 -2.16 18.03
N VAL A 166 -10.93 -1.24 18.85
CA VAL A 166 -9.48 -1.00 19.06
C VAL A 166 -8.69 -2.30 19.31
N LYS A 167 -9.24 -3.26 20.07
CA LYS A 167 -8.59 -4.57 20.31
C LYS A 167 -8.47 -5.43 19.04
N ALA A 168 -9.48 -5.37 18.16
CA ALA A 168 -9.46 -6.10 16.89
C ALA A 168 -8.42 -5.48 15.94
N ILE A 169 -8.41 -4.16 15.83
CA ILE A 169 -7.43 -3.40 15.05
C ILE A 169 -6.00 -3.70 15.54
N ALA A 170 -5.79 -3.70 16.86
CA ALA A 170 -4.49 -4.00 17.45
C ALA A 170 -3.99 -5.40 17.06
N LYS A 171 -4.89 -6.39 17.04
CA LYS A 171 -4.55 -7.75 16.61
C LYS A 171 -4.26 -7.81 15.12
N GLU A 172 -5.11 -7.20 14.28
CA GLU A 172 -4.99 -7.19 12.82
C GLU A 172 -3.70 -6.52 12.36
N LEU A 173 -3.36 -5.38 12.96
CA LEU A 173 -2.17 -4.61 12.61
C LEU A 173 -0.91 -4.99 13.41
N THR A 174 -0.97 -6.03 14.24
CA THR A 174 0.12 -6.48 15.12
C THR A 174 0.69 -5.35 15.99
N LEU A 175 -0.22 -4.51 16.53
CA LEU A 175 0.10 -3.40 17.42
C LEU A 175 -0.39 -3.65 18.84
N SER A 176 0.15 -2.90 19.82
CA SER A 176 -0.44 -2.86 21.14
C SER A 176 -1.77 -2.09 21.13
N VAL A 177 -2.69 -2.46 22.01
CA VAL A 177 -3.96 -1.73 22.19
C VAL A 177 -3.72 -0.26 22.55
N SER A 178 -2.70 0.02 23.35
CA SER A 178 -2.31 1.40 23.71
C SER A 178 -1.80 2.20 22.48
N THR A 179 -1.08 1.54 21.58
CA THR A 179 -0.60 2.16 20.34
C THR A 179 -1.77 2.56 19.43
N VAL A 180 -2.73 1.66 19.21
CA VAL A 180 -3.93 1.95 18.41
C VAL A 180 -4.76 3.05 19.06
N PHE A 181 -4.88 3.05 20.39
CA PHE A 181 -5.57 4.12 21.11
C PHE A 181 -4.89 5.49 20.92
N THR A 182 -3.56 5.52 20.95
CA THR A 182 -2.79 6.76 20.67
C THR A 182 -3.05 7.28 19.25
N TYR A 183 -3.05 6.40 18.24
CA TYR A 183 -3.39 6.78 16.89
C TYR A 183 -4.83 7.30 16.77
N ARG A 184 -5.80 6.61 17.41
CA ARG A 184 -7.19 7.07 17.43
C ARG A 184 -7.32 8.50 18.00
N VAL A 185 -6.64 8.81 19.09
CA VAL A 185 -6.62 10.17 19.65
C VAL A 185 -6.08 11.18 18.65
N ARG A 186 -4.93 10.90 18.03
CA ARG A 186 -4.32 11.77 17.02
C ARG A 186 -5.22 11.98 15.79
N ILE A 187 -5.90 10.93 15.33
CA ILE A 187 -6.85 11.03 14.22
C ILE A 187 -7.98 11.99 14.59
N PHE A 188 -8.57 11.85 15.77
CA PHE A 188 -9.66 12.70 16.22
C PHE A 188 -9.22 14.17 16.39
N GLU A 189 -8.03 14.41 16.91
CA GLU A 189 -7.45 15.75 17.02
C GLU A 189 -7.24 16.39 15.64
N LYS A 190 -6.62 15.67 14.69
CA LYS A 190 -6.34 16.18 13.35
C LYS A 190 -7.61 16.42 12.53
N LEU A 191 -8.60 15.53 12.65
CA LEU A 191 -9.88 15.66 11.95
C LEU A 191 -10.89 16.54 12.71
N LYS A 192 -10.56 16.97 13.94
CA LYS A 192 -11.45 17.75 14.84
C LYS A 192 -12.77 17.02 15.12
N LEU A 193 -12.72 15.71 15.31
CA LEU A 193 -13.87 14.85 15.60
C LEU A 193 -13.89 14.45 17.07
N LYS A 194 -15.06 14.12 17.60
CA LYS A 194 -15.26 13.82 19.02
C LYS A 194 -15.48 12.33 19.33
N ASN A 195 -15.97 11.56 18.36
CA ASN A 195 -16.36 10.17 18.58
C ASN A 195 -16.36 9.38 17.26
N ASP A 196 -16.51 8.03 17.37
CA ASP A 196 -16.47 7.13 16.22
C ASP A 196 -17.67 7.36 15.26
N VAL A 197 -18.82 7.82 15.76
CA VAL A 197 -19.98 8.13 14.92
C VAL A 197 -19.68 9.32 14.00
N GLU A 198 -19.07 10.38 14.55
CA GLU A 198 -18.62 11.52 13.74
C GLU A 198 -17.57 11.11 12.73
N LEU A 199 -16.67 10.16 13.09
CA LEU A 199 -15.67 9.61 12.18
C LEU A 199 -16.32 8.88 11.00
N THR A 200 -17.29 7.99 11.27
CA THR A 200 -18.01 7.27 10.23
C THR A 200 -18.77 8.26 9.32
N HIS A 201 -19.44 9.25 9.86
CA HIS A 201 -20.10 10.29 9.06
C HIS A 201 -19.09 11.09 8.22
N TYR A 202 -17.95 11.42 8.78
CA TYR A 202 -16.89 12.14 8.07
C TYR A 202 -16.38 11.31 6.88
N THR A 203 -16.12 10.03 7.08
CA THR A 203 -15.61 9.15 6.03
C THR A 203 -16.62 8.91 4.91
N ILE A 204 -17.91 8.75 5.23
CA ILE A 204 -18.99 8.64 4.24
C ILE A 204 -19.15 9.95 3.45
N ASN A 205 -19.21 11.10 4.12
CA ASN A 205 -19.41 12.40 3.47
C ASN A 205 -18.25 12.77 2.52
N ASN A 206 -17.04 12.31 2.83
CA ASN A 206 -15.87 12.49 1.96
C ASN A 206 -15.67 11.32 0.99
N LYS A 207 -16.64 10.41 0.87
CA LYS A 207 -16.59 9.21 -0.01
C LYS A 207 -15.35 8.34 0.24
N LEU A 208 -14.88 8.29 1.48
CA LEU A 208 -13.72 7.49 1.89
C LEU A 208 -14.11 6.03 2.20
N ILE A 209 -15.37 5.78 2.55
CA ILE A 209 -16.01 4.45 2.69
C ILE A 209 -17.40 4.52 2.06
N GLU A 210 -17.96 3.35 1.72
CA GLU A 210 -19.34 3.20 1.25
C GLU A 210 -20.37 3.27 2.38
#